data_b4b13a7c045f2285b20815513ff60fb7
#
_entry.id   b4b13a7c045f2285b20815513ff60fb7
#
_cell.length_a   1.000
_cell.length_b   1.000
_cell.length_c   1.000
_cell.angle_alpha   90.00
_cell.angle_beta   90.00
_cell.angle_gamma   90.00
#
_symmetry.space_group_name_H-M   'P 1'
#
loop_
_entity.id
_entity.type
_entity.pdbx_description
1 polymer ?
#
loop_
_entity_poly.entity_id
_entity_poly.type
_entity_poly.pdbx_seq_one_letter_code
_entity_poly.pdbx_strand_id
1 'polypeptide(L)'
;MIFSLLVHSPPSSQASFSAYQFADALLAQNHSLYRVFFYHDGAYHGSDIQCVGQDEFDLSKAWGVLQREHNFDLVICIAAGLKRGIIDSKEAGRYAKSQHNLSNTMELSGLGQLADATVNSERLISFGGRGE
;
A
#
# COMPACT_ATOMS: atom_id res chain seq x y z
N MET A 1 -5.27 -9.18 18.26
CA MET A 1 -3.88 -8.74 18.09
C MET A 1 -3.81 -7.67 17.00
N ILE A 2 -2.93 -6.70 17.14
CA ILE A 2 -2.78 -5.57 16.21
C ILE A 2 -1.60 -5.81 15.28
N PHE A 3 -1.86 -5.81 13.98
CA PHE A 3 -0.85 -6.04 12.96
C PHE A 3 -0.62 -4.79 12.12
N SER A 4 0.60 -4.64 11.60
CA SER A 4 0.90 -3.78 10.46
C SER A 4 1.69 -4.58 9.44
N LEU A 5 1.59 -4.20 8.18
CA LEU A 5 2.29 -4.89 7.09
C LEU A 5 3.23 -3.92 6.37
N LEU A 6 4.35 -4.45 5.92
CA LEU A 6 5.31 -3.75 5.08
C LEU A 6 5.42 -4.51 3.76
N VAL A 7 5.08 -3.86 2.66
CA VAL A 7 5.04 -4.49 1.34
C VAL A 7 6.08 -3.83 0.45
N HIS A 8 7.07 -4.61 0.02
CA HIS A 8 8.18 -4.15 -0.82
C HIS A 8 8.00 -4.41 -2.30
N SER A 9 7.06 -5.28 -2.66
CA SER A 9 6.92 -5.80 -4.02
C SER A 9 5.77 -5.14 -4.76
N PRO A 10 5.83 -5.12 -6.12
CA PRO A 10 4.78 -4.50 -6.90
C PRO A 10 3.51 -5.34 -6.92
N PRO A 11 2.38 -4.77 -7.38
CA PRO A 11 1.10 -5.50 -7.40
C PRO A 11 1.11 -6.79 -8.21
N SER A 12 2.02 -6.91 -9.17
CA SER A 12 2.11 -8.11 -10.01
C SER A 12 2.80 -9.28 -9.34
N SER A 13 3.39 -9.08 -8.16
CA SER A 13 4.17 -10.12 -7.49
C SER A 13 3.29 -11.02 -6.64
N GLN A 14 3.68 -12.29 -6.52
CA GLN A 14 3.00 -13.25 -5.65
C GLN A 14 3.08 -12.81 -4.18
N ALA A 15 4.20 -12.22 -3.77
CA ALA A 15 4.37 -11.75 -2.40
C ALA A 15 3.34 -10.68 -2.05
N SER A 16 3.02 -9.78 -2.97
CA SER A 16 1.99 -8.77 -2.77
C SER A 16 0.60 -9.36 -2.65
N PHE A 17 0.30 -10.36 -3.47
CA PHE A 17 -0.97 -11.06 -3.34
C PHE A 17 -1.07 -11.79 -2.01
N SER A 18 0.02 -12.40 -1.55
CA SER A 18 0.08 -13.05 -0.23
C SER A 18 -0.14 -12.05 0.89
N ALA A 19 0.41 -10.84 0.77
CA ALA A 19 0.18 -9.78 1.77
C ALA A 19 -1.30 -9.42 1.88
N TYR A 20 -1.96 -9.27 0.75
CA TYR A 20 -3.39 -8.98 0.71
C TYR A 20 -4.21 -10.12 1.33
N GLN A 21 -3.91 -11.36 0.95
CA GLN A 21 -4.59 -12.53 1.50
C GLN A 21 -4.41 -12.63 3.02
N PHE A 22 -3.21 -12.32 3.50
CA PHE A 22 -2.93 -12.30 4.93
C PHE A 22 -3.76 -11.22 5.64
N ALA A 23 -3.81 -10.01 5.08
CA ALA A 23 -4.60 -8.91 5.63
C ALA A 23 -6.08 -9.28 5.70
N ASP A 24 -6.62 -9.81 4.61
CA ASP A 24 -8.02 -10.24 4.55
C ASP A 24 -8.32 -11.31 5.60
N ALA A 25 -7.45 -12.30 5.73
CA ALA A 25 -7.64 -13.39 6.69
C ALA A 25 -7.59 -12.90 8.14
N LEU A 26 -6.63 -12.04 8.49
CA LEU A 26 -6.54 -11.56 9.87
C LEU A 26 -7.75 -10.70 10.26
N LEU A 27 -8.24 -9.91 9.32
CA LEU A 27 -9.43 -9.10 9.57
C LEU A 27 -10.68 -9.97 9.70
N ALA A 28 -10.78 -11.04 8.91
CA ALA A 28 -11.89 -11.99 9.01
C ALA A 28 -11.89 -12.74 10.35
N GLN A 29 -10.74 -12.86 10.98
CA GLN A 29 -10.60 -13.52 12.29
C GLN A 29 -10.58 -12.53 13.45
N ASN A 30 -11.09 -11.32 13.23
CA ASN A 30 -11.27 -10.29 14.27
C ASN A 30 -9.97 -9.74 14.85
N HIS A 31 -8.86 -9.87 14.12
CA HIS A 31 -7.65 -9.13 14.44
C HIS A 31 -7.74 -7.72 13.85
N SER A 32 -6.91 -6.83 14.34
CA SER A 32 -6.84 -5.45 13.87
C SER A 32 -5.67 -5.26 12.93
N LEU A 33 -5.89 -4.49 11.87
CA LEU A 33 -4.84 -4.02 10.98
C LEU A 33 -4.70 -2.52 11.20
N TYR A 34 -3.51 -2.09 11.62
CA TYR A 34 -3.27 -0.68 11.91
C TYR A 34 -2.87 0.07 10.66
N ARG A 35 -1.88 -0.45 9.91
CA ARG A 35 -1.34 0.21 8.71
C ARG A 35 -0.71 -0.81 7.78
N VAL A 36 -0.85 -0.56 6.47
CA VAL A 36 -0.05 -1.23 5.44
C VAL A 36 0.83 -0.16 4.82
N PHE A 37 2.15 -0.35 4.91
CA PHE A 37 3.14 0.58 4.38
C PHE A 37 3.78 -0.03 3.14
N PHE A 38 3.68 0.69 2.01
CA PHE A 38 4.21 0.24 0.74
C PHE A 38 5.53 0.96 0.45
N TYR A 39 6.60 0.20 0.27
CA TYR A 39 7.96 0.72 0.11
C TYR A 39 8.58 0.15 -1.16
N HIS A 40 9.64 0.79 -1.68
CA HIS A 40 10.27 0.38 -2.93
C HIS A 40 9.22 0.20 -4.03
N ASP A 41 9.25 -0.90 -4.75
CA ASP A 41 8.28 -1.18 -5.81
C ASP A 41 6.86 -1.41 -5.29
N GLY A 42 6.72 -1.57 -3.99
CA GLY A 42 5.40 -1.56 -3.35
C GLY A 42 4.63 -0.26 -3.62
N ALA A 43 5.34 0.84 -3.90
CA ALA A 43 4.70 2.12 -4.21
C ALA A 43 3.75 2.02 -5.41
N TYR A 44 3.97 1.08 -6.33
CA TYR A 44 3.06 0.90 -7.47
C TYR A 44 1.65 0.49 -7.09
N HIS A 45 1.44 -0.01 -5.87
CA HIS A 45 0.08 -0.26 -5.38
C HIS A 45 -0.76 1.00 -5.30
N GLY A 46 -0.12 2.16 -5.25
CA GLY A 46 -0.83 3.44 -5.12
C GLY A 46 -1.40 3.99 -6.41
N SER A 47 -1.05 3.45 -7.57
CA SER A 47 -1.52 3.97 -8.84
C SER A 47 -3.00 3.63 -9.08
N ASP A 48 -3.79 4.61 -9.46
CA ASP A 48 -5.18 4.41 -9.86
C ASP A 48 -5.37 4.31 -11.37
N ILE A 49 -4.27 4.34 -12.13
CA ILE A 49 -4.32 4.27 -13.60
C ILE A 49 -3.77 2.95 -14.15
N GLN A 50 -3.55 1.96 -13.31
CA GLN A 50 -3.17 0.62 -13.77
C GLN A 50 -4.34 0.00 -14.51
N CYS A 51 -4.03 -0.65 -15.63
CA CYS A 51 -5.04 -1.32 -16.44
C CYS A 51 -4.82 -2.84 -16.30
N VAL A 52 -5.72 -3.47 -15.59
CA VAL A 52 -5.64 -4.91 -15.31
C VAL A 52 -6.57 -5.63 -16.26
N GLY A 53 -6.15 -6.77 -16.79
CA GLY A 53 -6.97 -7.59 -17.67
C GLY A 53 -8.28 -8.03 -17.01
N GLN A 54 -9.32 -8.29 -17.81
CA GLN A 54 -10.66 -8.60 -17.29
C GLN A 54 -10.67 -9.84 -16.40
N ASP A 55 -9.80 -10.80 -16.68
CA ASP A 55 -9.69 -12.06 -15.95
C ASP A 55 -8.57 -12.03 -14.90
N GLU A 56 -7.94 -10.89 -14.71
CA GLU A 56 -6.90 -10.72 -13.70
C GLU A 56 -7.44 -10.03 -12.46
N PHE A 57 -6.88 -10.36 -11.31
CA PHE A 57 -7.26 -9.74 -10.05
C PHE A 57 -6.62 -8.35 -9.94
N ASP A 58 -7.44 -7.33 -9.72
CA ASP A 58 -6.95 -5.96 -9.52
C ASP A 58 -6.60 -5.74 -8.04
N LEU A 59 -5.37 -6.02 -7.70
CA LEU A 59 -4.90 -5.99 -6.32
C LEU A 59 -4.94 -4.59 -5.72
N SER A 60 -4.54 -3.57 -6.48
CA SER A 60 -4.56 -2.19 -5.99
C SER A 60 -5.97 -1.75 -5.61
N LYS A 61 -6.94 -2.10 -6.44
CA LYS A 61 -8.36 -1.83 -6.16
C LYS A 61 -8.85 -2.63 -4.96
N ALA A 62 -8.41 -3.88 -4.84
CA ALA A 62 -8.81 -4.75 -3.73
C ALA A 62 -8.36 -4.19 -2.39
N TRP A 63 -7.16 -3.62 -2.30
CA TRP A 63 -6.70 -2.95 -1.08
C TRP A 63 -7.65 -1.81 -0.69
N GLY A 64 -8.09 -1.02 -1.67
CA GLY A 64 -9.00 0.09 -1.41
C GLY A 64 -10.35 -0.37 -0.88
N VAL A 65 -10.88 -1.46 -1.43
CA VAL A 65 -12.15 -2.04 -0.96
C VAL A 65 -12.00 -2.52 0.48
N LEU A 66 -10.92 -3.23 0.78
CA LEU A 66 -10.66 -3.74 2.13
C LEU A 66 -10.51 -2.60 3.14
N GLN A 67 -9.81 -1.53 2.75
CA GLN A 67 -9.62 -0.35 3.58
C GLN A 67 -10.96 0.32 3.93
N ARG A 68 -11.86 0.44 2.97
CA ARG A 68 -13.17 1.05 3.23
C ARG A 68 -14.03 0.20 4.15
N GLU A 69 -13.90 -1.11 4.07
CA GLU A 69 -14.67 -2.02 4.93
C GLU A 69 -14.17 -2.06 6.37
N HIS A 70 -12.85 -1.93 6.57
CA HIS A 70 -12.23 -2.16 7.88
C HIS A 70 -11.51 -0.93 8.47
N ASN A 71 -11.38 0.15 7.70
CA ASN A 71 -10.89 1.44 8.17
C ASN A 71 -9.49 1.38 8.80
N PHE A 72 -8.49 1.03 8.02
CA PHE A 72 -7.08 1.08 8.39
C PHE A 72 -6.32 1.96 7.39
N ASP A 73 -5.05 2.27 7.68
CA ASP A 73 -4.26 3.15 6.82
C ASP A 73 -3.53 2.38 5.72
N LEU A 74 -3.60 2.90 4.49
CA LEU A 74 -2.78 2.46 3.37
C LEU A 74 -1.83 3.62 3.02
N VAL A 75 -0.54 3.43 3.29
CA VAL A 75 0.46 4.49 3.14
C VAL A 75 1.51 4.09 2.13
N ILE A 76 1.76 4.97 1.15
CA ILE A 76 2.82 4.82 0.16
C ILE A 76 4.02 5.66 0.62
N CYS A 77 5.20 5.07 0.69
CA CYS A 77 6.41 5.82 0.98
C CYS A 77 6.57 6.94 -0.05
N ILE A 78 6.60 8.20 0.40
CA ILE A 78 6.60 9.34 -0.50
C ILE A 78 7.82 9.35 -1.41
N ALA A 79 9.00 9.04 -0.89
CA ALA A 79 10.22 9.01 -1.70
C ALA A 79 10.15 7.92 -2.77
N ALA A 80 9.64 6.75 -2.43
CA ALA A 80 9.48 5.65 -3.38
C ALA A 80 8.43 5.98 -4.44
N GLY A 81 7.34 6.62 -4.02
CA GLY A 81 6.28 7.04 -4.92
C GLY A 81 6.75 8.10 -5.91
N LEU A 82 7.40 9.15 -5.44
CA LEU A 82 7.86 10.23 -6.30
C LEU A 82 8.81 9.74 -7.40
N LYS A 83 9.72 8.83 -7.06
CA LYS A 83 10.66 8.25 -8.02
C LYS A 83 9.98 7.43 -9.09
N ARG A 84 8.81 6.90 -8.82
CA ARG A 84 8.08 5.98 -9.70
C ARG A 84 6.89 6.62 -10.38
N GLY A 85 6.72 7.93 -10.18
CA GLY A 85 5.59 8.64 -10.77
C GLY A 85 4.26 8.35 -10.10
N ILE A 86 4.26 7.93 -8.85
CA ILE A 86 3.05 7.74 -8.06
C ILE A 86 2.91 8.97 -7.18
N ILE A 87 2.03 9.88 -7.55
CA ILE A 87 1.93 11.19 -6.91
C ILE A 87 0.48 11.60 -6.68
N ASP A 88 0.28 12.38 -5.63
CA ASP A 88 -1.01 13.02 -5.37
C ASP A 88 -1.03 14.45 -5.95
N SER A 89 -2.16 15.13 -5.81
CA SER A 89 -2.31 16.48 -6.38
C SER A 89 -1.36 17.49 -5.73
N LYS A 90 -1.06 17.33 -4.45
CA LYS A 90 -0.15 18.21 -3.72
C LYS A 90 1.27 18.12 -4.27
N GLU A 91 1.76 16.89 -4.46
CA GLU A 91 3.11 16.68 -5.00
C GLU A 91 3.19 17.02 -6.50
N ALA A 92 2.11 16.80 -7.23
CA ALA A 92 2.04 17.24 -8.62
C ALA A 92 2.22 18.75 -8.71
N GLY A 93 1.57 19.52 -7.84
CA GLY A 93 1.73 20.96 -7.77
C GLY A 93 3.16 21.36 -7.41
N ARG A 94 3.75 20.69 -6.42
CA ARG A 94 5.12 20.98 -5.96
C ARG A 94 6.16 20.79 -7.08
N TYR A 95 5.99 19.76 -7.89
CA TYR A 95 6.94 19.42 -8.95
C TYR A 95 6.50 19.87 -10.34
N ALA A 96 5.48 20.73 -10.41
CA ALA A 96 4.96 21.30 -11.65
C ALA A 96 4.53 20.22 -12.66
N LYS A 97 3.87 19.18 -12.17
CA LYS A 97 3.31 18.12 -13.02
C LYS A 97 1.84 18.39 -13.27
N SER A 98 1.37 18.06 -14.47
CA SER A 98 -0.03 18.31 -14.86
C SER A 98 -0.99 17.21 -14.43
N GLN A 99 -0.48 16.05 -14.06
CA GLN A 99 -1.28 14.87 -13.72
C GLN A 99 -0.91 14.30 -12.37
N HIS A 100 -1.84 13.58 -11.78
CA HIS A 100 -1.60 12.81 -10.57
C HIS A 100 -2.42 11.52 -10.62
N ASN A 101 -1.98 10.49 -9.90
CA ASN A 101 -2.54 9.14 -10.07
C ASN A 101 -2.65 8.36 -8.76
N LEU A 102 -2.45 8.99 -7.63
CA LEU A 102 -2.57 8.26 -6.36
C LEU A 102 -4.02 7.87 -6.10
N SER A 103 -4.24 6.61 -5.74
CA SER A 103 -5.54 6.12 -5.34
C SER A 103 -6.11 6.95 -4.18
N ASN A 104 -7.41 7.22 -4.19
CA ASN A 104 -8.06 8.04 -3.16
C ASN A 104 -8.19 7.33 -1.80
N THR A 105 -7.90 6.04 -1.72
CA THR A 105 -7.88 5.30 -0.45
C THR A 105 -6.49 5.25 0.18
N MET A 106 -5.49 5.83 -0.47
CA MET A 106 -4.11 5.77 -0.04
C MET A 106 -3.53 7.18 0.14
N GLU A 107 -2.46 7.28 0.91
CA GLU A 107 -1.77 8.55 1.11
C GLU A 107 -0.26 8.38 0.96
N LEU A 108 0.41 9.47 0.54
CA LEU A 108 1.86 9.53 0.51
C LEU A 108 2.34 10.04 1.87
N SER A 109 3.32 9.36 2.46
CA SER A 109 3.92 9.83 3.69
C SER A 109 5.33 9.30 3.85
N GLY A 110 6.05 9.84 4.82
CA GLY A 110 7.44 9.48 5.07
C GLY A 110 7.60 8.25 5.93
N LEU A 111 8.87 7.85 6.11
CA LEU A 111 9.24 6.66 6.90
C LEU A 111 8.84 6.78 8.37
N GLY A 112 8.53 7.98 8.85
CA GLY A 112 7.97 8.16 10.19
C GLY A 112 6.68 7.38 10.41
N GLN A 113 5.88 7.19 9.35
CA GLN A 113 4.66 6.40 9.43
C GLN A 113 4.94 4.91 9.59
N LEU A 114 6.06 4.44 9.03
CA LEU A 114 6.50 3.06 9.26
C LEU A 114 6.98 2.88 10.70
N ALA A 115 7.74 3.82 11.22
CA ALA A 115 8.17 3.80 12.62
C ALA A 115 6.97 3.83 13.56
N ASP A 116 5.98 4.67 13.28
CA ASP A 116 4.73 4.73 14.03
C ASP A 116 3.99 3.39 14.02
N ALA A 117 3.97 2.73 12.88
CA ALA A 117 3.34 1.41 12.76
C ALA A 117 4.02 0.38 13.65
N THR A 118 5.36 0.39 13.74
CA THR A 118 6.07 -0.56 14.61
C THR A 118 5.77 -0.33 16.08
N VAL A 119 5.57 0.92 16.48
CA VAL A 119 5.25 1.26 17.87
C VAL A 119 3.81 0.89 18.24
N ASN A 120 2.88 1.08 17.31
CA ASN A 120 1.45 0.91 17.57
C ASN A 120 0.88 -0.45 17.15
N SER A 121 1.75 -1.37 16.75
CA SER A 121 1.33 -2.72 16.37
C SER A 121 2.06 -3.75 17.24
N GLU A 122 1.42 -4.89 17.45
CA GLU A 122 2.04 -5.99 18.17
C GLU A 122 2.93 -6.82 17.25
N ARG A 123 2.61 -6.82 15.95
CA ARG A 123 3.38 -7.53 14.91
C ARG A 123 3.49 -6.65 13.67
N LEU A 124 4.68 -6.59 13.11
CA LEU A 124 4.93 -6.03 11.78
C LEU A 124 5.43 -7.16 10.89
N ILE A 125 4.71 -7.46 9.82
CA ILE A 125 5.05 -8.55 8.91
C ILE A 125 5.44 -7.94 7.57
N SER A 126 6.60 -8.34 7.04
CA SER A 126 7.11 -7.86 5.74
C SER A 126 6.85 -8.88 4.64
N PHE A 127 6.47 -8.38 3.48
CA PHE A 127 6.21 -9.20 2.29
C PHE A 127 7.03 -8.66 1.12
N GLY A 128 7.68 -9.56 0.38
CA GLY A 128 8.52 -9.19 -0.74
C GLY A 128 9.91 -8.78 -0.28
N GLY A 129 10.60 -8.06 -1.16
CA GLY A 129 11.94 -7.58 -0.90
C GLY A 129 12.93 -8.19 -1.88
N ARG A 130 14.10 -8.58 -1.38
CA ARG A 130 15.18 -9.08 -2.20
C ARG A 130 14.76 -10.33 -2.96
N GLY A 131 14.93 -10.30 -4.29
CA GLY A 131 14.59 -11.42 -5.16
C GLY A 131 13.16 -11.39 -5.71
N GLU A 132 12.43 -10.36 -5.39
CA GLU A 132 11.07 -10.17 -5.90
C GLU A 132 11.05 -9.53 -7.28
#